data_4e40961177ef4540337ab45d5792a219
#
_entry.id   4e40961177ef4540337ab45d5792a219
#
_cell.length_a   1.000
_cell.length_b   1.000
_cell.length_c   1.000
_cell.angle_alpha   90.00
_cell.angle_beta   90.00
_cell.angle_gamma   90.00
#
_symmetry.space_group_name_H-M   'P 1'
#
loop_
_entity.id
_entity.type
_entity.pdbx_description
1 polymer ?
#
loop_
_entity_poly.entity_id
_entity_poly.type
_entity_poly.pdbx_seq_one_letter_code
_entity_poly.pdbx_strand_id
1 'polypeptide(L)'
;MRPDSVWPDRFHRLFPHPFLSFVLGASWLMLMHSVETAHLLLALLVAIIFPKLSQYFIQPAEPVHWPSAIRLLLVVLWDIMVANIRVAIQVLGPLHKLHPKWIRVPLDTTHPKVNTLLALIITTTPGTVSAGLEEDQNNILVHALSTDDPNAVIEEIKQRYEQPLIRIFNVQPSDMTTEPSSNLTKTAPITKPEGEPQHDH
;
A
#
# COMPACT_ATOMS: atom_id res chain seq x y z
N MET A 1 21.47 -16.23 18.38
CA MET A 1 21.46 -15.62 19.72
C MET A 1 20.42 -14.53 19.74
N ARG A 2 19.29 -14.72 20.43
CA ARG A 2 18.30 -13.65 20.65
C ARG A 2 18.90 -12.69 21.67
N PRO A 3 18.88 -11.37 21.45
CA PRO A 3 19.26 -10.43 22.50
C PRO A 3 18.28 -10.60 23.65
N ASP A 4 18.81 -10.84 24.84
CA ASP A 4 18.06 -11.03 26.08
C ASP A 4 17.14 -9.83 26.30
N SER A 5 15.85 -10.11 26.34
CA SER A 5 14.82 -9.08 26.56
C SER A 5 15.01 -8.53 27.99
N VAL A 6 15.30 -7.25 28.09
CA VAL A 6 15.50 -6.50 29.33
C VAL A 6 14.25 -6.50 30.25
N TRP A 7 13.14 -7.04 29.78
CA TRP A 7 11.84 -7.02 30.47
C TRP A 7 11.41 -8.42 30.92
N PRO A 8 10.85 -8.58 32.13
CA PRO A 8 10.38 -9.84 32.65
C PRO A 8 9.22 -10.40 31.79
N ASP A 9 9.20 -11.73 31.57
CA ASP A 9 8.24 -12.47 30.74
C ASP A 9 6.75 -12.16 30.99
N ARG A 10 6.42 -11.65 32.18
CA ARG A 10 5.06 -11.22 32.53
C ARG A 10 4.63 -9.96 31.79
N PHE A 11 5.56 -9.04 31.45
CA PHE A 11 5.27 -7.82 30.69
C PHE A 11 4.90 -8.16 29.24
N HIS A 12 5.59 -9.09 28.60
CA HIS A 12 5.27 -9.55 27.23
C HIS A 12 3.91 -10.26 27.12
N ARG A 13 3.44 -10.90 28.20
CA ARG A 13 2.11 -11.50 28.23
C ARG A 13 0.99 -10.48 28.39
N LEU A 14 1.22 -9.37 29.07
CA LEU A 14 0.24 -8.30 29.25
C LEU A 14 0.24 -7.33 28.07
N PHE A 15 1.41 -7.05 27.49
CA PHE A 15 1.59 -6.09 26.40
C PHE A 15 2.30 -6.78 25.22
N PRO A 16 1.56 -7.54 24.39
CA PRO A 16 2.15 -8.22 23.24
C PRO A 16 2.74 -7.23 22.23
N HIS A 17 2.20 -6.00 22.17
CA HIS A 17 2.65 -4.90 21.32
C HIS A 17 2.73 -3.60 22.14
N PRO A 18 3.82 -3.36 22.91
CA PRO A 18 3.89 -2.23 23.84
C PRO A 18 3.73 -0.87 23.16
N PHE A 19 4.23 -0.71 21.96
CA PHE A 19 4.05 0.50 21.17
C PHE A 19 2.56 0.75 20.82
N LEU A 20 1.85 -0.27 20.38
CA LEU A 20 0.42 -0.17 20.06
C LEU A 20 -0.40 0.14 21.33
N SER A 21 -0.09 -0.52 22.45
CA SER A 21 -0.72 -0.26 23.74
C SER A 21 -0.54 1.19 24.17
N PHE A 22 0.67 1.73 24.04
CA PHE A 22 0.97 3.12 24.36
C PHE A 22 0.18 4.09 23.47
N VAL A 23 0.19 3.86 22.15
CA VAL A 23 -0.52 4.71 21.20
C VAL A 23 -2.02 4.72 21.48
N LEU A 24 -2.62 3.55 21.74
CA LEU A 24 -4.07 3.45 22.04
C LEU A 24 -4.44 4.16 23.33
N GLY A 25 -3.67 3.95 24.41
CA GLY A 25 -3.89 4.63 25.69
C GLY A 25 -3.74 6.14 25.58
N ALA A 26 -2.68 6.61 24.92
CA ALA A 26 -2.44 8.03 24.70
C ALA A 26 -3.55 8.66 23.82
N SER A 27 -3.95 7.97 22.76
CA SER A 27 -5.06 8.42 21.88
C SER A 27 -6.37 8.54 22.63
N TRP A 28 -6.67 7.59 23.53
CA TRP A 28 -7.86 7.67 24.38
C TRP A 28 -7.87 8.91 25.27
N LEU A 29 -6.76 9.19 25.97
CA LEU A 29 -6.63 10.36 26.83
C LEU A 29 -6.69 11.67 26.03
N MET A 30 -6.05 11.71 24.86
CA MET A 30 -6.15 12.87 23.97
C MET A 30 -7.57 13.13 23.52
N LEU A 31 -8.33 12.08 23.17
CA LEU A 31 -9.70 12.19 22.68
C LEU A 31 -10.65 12.68 23.78
N MET A 32 -10.46 12.20 25.02
CA MET A 32 -11.32 12.56 26.16
C MET A 32 -10.98 13.92 26.76
N HIS A 33 -9.81 14.50 26.44
CA HIS A 33 -9.34 15.77 27.02
C HIS A 33 -9.40 15.81 28.57
N SER A 34 -9.35 14.66 29.24
CA SER A 34 -9.51 14.51 30.67
C SER A 34 -8.57 13.44 31.21
N VAL A 35 -7.92 13.75 32.32
CA VAL A 35 -7.05 12.83 33.08
C VAL A 35 -7.69 12.34 34.38
N GLU A 36 -9.02 12.37 34.45
CA GLU A 36 -9.74 11.82 35.59
C GLU A 36 -9.46 10.33 35.77
N THR A 37 -9.53 9.85 37.01
CA THR A 37 -9.23 8.45 37.36
C THR A 37 -10.02 7.44 36.51
N ALA A 38 -11.26 7.75 36.21
CA ALA A 38 -12.10 6.90 35.37
C ALA A 38 -11.54 6.77 33.95
N HIS A 39 -11.08 7.86 33.33
CA HIS A 39 -10.49 7.84 31.99
C HIS A 39 -9.11 7.20 31.95
N LEU A 40 -8.32 7.33 33.03
CA LEU A 40 -7.05 6.62 33.16
C LEU A 40 -7.24 5.09 33.24
N LEU A 41 -8.21 4.63 34.02
CA LEU A 41 -8.56 3.21 34.09
C LEU A 41 -9.06 2.68 32.74
N LEU A 42 -9.87 3.46 32.05
CA LEU A 42 -10.40 3.08 30.74
C LEU A 42 -9.31 3.08 29.65
N ALA A 43 -8.42 4.07 29.69
CA ALA A 43 -7.24 4.11 28.79
C ALA A 43 -6.34 2.86 29.01
N LEU A 44 -6.11 2.48 30.28
CA LEU A 44 -5.35 1.27 30.61
C LEU A 44 -6.05 0.01 30.10
N LEU A 45 -7.36 -0.08 30.29
CA LEU A 45 -8.18 -1.21 29.80
C LEU A 45 -8.12 -1.32 28.27
N VAL A 46 -8.27 -0.22 27.57
CA VAL A 46 -8.16 -0.14 26.09
C VAL A 46 -6.75 -0.54 25.64
N ALA A 47 -5.71 -0.03 26.31
CA ALA A 47 -4.30 -0.32 26.01
C ALA A 47 -3.92 -1.81 26.21
N ILE A 48 -4.66 -2.55 27.03
CA ILE A 48 -4.42 -3.99 27.27
C ILE A 48 -5.31 -4.87 26.39
N ILE A 49 -6.62 -4.57 26.34
CA ILE A 49 -7.59 -5.48 25.67
C ILE A 49 -7.44 -5.43 24.16
N PHE A 50 -7.36 -4.22 23.56
CA PHE A 50 -7.33 -4.10 22.12
C PHE A 50 -6.08 -4.73 21.46
N PRO A 51 -4.85 -4.51 21.95
CA PRO A 51 -3.69 -5.21 21.38
C PRO A 51 -3.75 -6.73 21.55
N LYS A 52 -4.34 -7.20 22.64
CA LYS A 52 -4.49 -8.62 22.92
C LYS A 52 -5.53 -9.28 22.01
N LEU A 53 -6.61 -8.59 21.68
CA LEU A 53 -7.62 -9.03 20.73
C LEU A 53 -7.08 -8.97 19.31
N SER A 54 -6.34 -7.91 18.97
CA SER A 54 -5.76 -7.69 17.66
C SER A 54 -4.59 -8.63 17.32
N GLN A 55 -3.94 -9.25 18.33
CA GLN A 55 -2.81 -10.15 18.07
C GLN A 55 -3.18 -11.34 17.16
N TYR A 56 -4.45 -11.72 17.13
CA TYR A 56 -4.96 -12.77 16.25
C TYR A 56 -4.97 -12.36 14.77
N PHE A 57 -5.05 -11.04 14.50
CA PHE A 57 -5.11 -10.49 13.15
C PHE A 57 -3.77 -9.85 12.72
N ILE A 58 -2.88 -9.58 13.68
CA ILE A 58 -1.57 -8.97 13.40
C ILE A 58 -0.58 -10.08 13.12
N GLN A 59 -0.19 -10.21 11.85
CA GLN A 59 0.89 -11.10 11.45
C GLN A 59 2.21 -10.64 12.08
N PRO A 60 3.16 -11.58 12.36
CA PRO A 60 4.48 -11.22 12.86
C PRO A 60 5.13 -10.15 12.00
N ALA A 61 5.74 -9.15 12.64
CA ALA A 61 6.45 -8.11 11.92
C ALA A 61 7.66 -8.72 11.19
N GLU A 62 7.65 -8.63 9.87
CA GLU A 62 8.80 -9.01 9.07
C GLU A 62 9.93 -7.98 9.27
N PRO A 63 11.20 -8.40 9.14
CA PRO A 63 12.31 -7.48 9.22
C PRO A 63 12.26 -6.50 8.05
N VAL A 64 12.06 -5.23 8.35
CA VAL A 64 12.00 -4.13 7.37
C VAL A 64 13.36 -3.47 7.26
N HIS A 65 13.85 -3.28 6.04
CA HIS A 65 15.08 -2.54 5.78
C HIS A 65 14.79 -1.03 5.81
N TRP A 66 14.88 -0.42 7.00
CA TRP A 66 14.49 0.97 7.28
C TRP A 66 15.12 2.03 6.36
N PRO A 67 16.42 1.98 6.01
CA PRO A 67 17.00 2.97 5.10
C PRO A 67 16.32 2.98 3.71
N SER A 68 16.02 1.79 3.20
CA SER A 68 15.29 1.66 1.92
C SER A 68 13.84 2.13 2.03
N ALA A 69 13.18 1.85 3.16
CA ALA A 69 11.81 2.30 3.41
C ALA A 69 11.72 3.84 3.46
N ILE A 70 12.64 4.50 4.17
CA ILE A 70 12.69 5.96 4.24
C ILE A 70 12.97 6.55 2.85
N ARG A 71 13.91 5.96 2.11
CA ARG A 71 14.22 6.42 0.74
C ARG A 71 12.99 6.30 -0.17
N LEU A 72 12.28 5.18 -0.12
CA LEU A 72 11.07 4.96 -0.90
C LEU A 72 9.98 5.97 -0.52
N LEU A 73 9.78 6.21 0.78
CA LEU A 73 8.82 7.20 1.27
C LEU A 73 9.12 8.60 0.68
N LEU A 74 10.38 9.04 0.69
CA LEU A 74 10.77 10.32 0.12
C LEU A 74 10.55 10.39 -1.39
N VAL A 75 10.82 9.30 -2.12
CA VAL A 75 10.55 9.21 -3.56
C VAL A 75 9.05 9.32 -3.82
N VAL A 76 8.22 8.58 -3.10
CA VAL A 76 6.75 8.63 -3.26
C VAL A 76 6.20 10.02 -2.94
N LEU A 77 6.66 10.67 -1.86
CA LEU A 77 6.25 12.03 -1.52
C LEU A 77 6.62 13.03 -2.63
N TRP A 78 7.82 12.90 -3.18
CA TRP A 78 8.23 13.74 -4.31
C TRP A 78 7.36 13.51 -5.55
N ASP A 79 7.07 12.24 -5.85
CA ASP A 79 6.22 11.87 -6.99
C ASP A 79 4.79 12.40 -6.83
N ILE A 80 4.23 12.32 -5.63
CA ILE A 80 2.92 12.92 -5.31
C ILE A 80 2.95 14.43 -5.56
N MET A 81 3.99 15.14 -5.12
CA MET A 81 4.12 16.59 -5.35
C MET A 81 4.15 16.93 -6.84
N VAL A 82 4.99 16.23 -7.61
CA VAL A 82 5.12 16.44 -9.06
C VAL A 82 3.83 16.06 -9.80
N ALA A 83 3.20 14.93 -9.42
CA ALA A 83 1.96 14.46 -10.02
C ALA A 83 0.79 15.42 -9.76
N ASN A 84 0.69 16.02 -8.56
CA ASN A 84 -0.33 17.04 -8.27
C ASN A 84 -0.23 18.25 -9.22
N ILE A 85 0.99 18.75 -9.47
CA ILE A 85 1.20 19.85 -10.41
C ILE A 85 0.81 19.42 -11.83
N ARG A 86 1.23 18.24 -12.25
CA ARG A 86 0.93 17.69 -13.58
C ARG A 86 -0.58 17.52 -13.79
N VAL A 87 -1.29 16.93 -12.83
CA VAL A 87 -2.74 16.75 -12.90
C VAL A 87 -3.47 18.09 -12.86
N ALA A 88 -3.02 19.05 -12.04
CA ALA A 88 -3.59 20.38 -12.03
C ALA A 88 -3.50 21.07 -13.40
N ILE A 89 -2.35 20.97 -14.08
CA ILE A 89 -2.16 21.49 -15.44
C ILE A 89 -3.08 20.77 -16.44
N GLN A 90 -3.24 19.44 -16.30
CA GLN A 90 -4.11 18.66 -17.17
C GLN A 90 -5.59 19.01 -16.99
N VAL A 91 -6.05 19.21 -15.76
CA VAL A 91 -7.45 19.56 -15.45
C VAL A 91 -7.78 20.99 -15.87
N LEU A 92 -6.84 21.91 -15.75
CA LEU A 92 -6.99 23.30 -16.22
C LEU A 92 -6.83 23.43 -17.74
N GLY A 93 -6.30 22.39 -18.39
CA GLY A 93 -6.09 22.32 -19.82
C GLY A 93 -7.34 21.84 -20.59
N PRO A 94 -7.24 21.75 -21.91
CA PRO A 94 -8.33 21.26 -22.74
C PRO A 94 -8.54 19.74 -22.54
N LEU A 95 -9.73 19.35 -22.12
CA LEU A 95 -10.13 17.96 -21.81
C LEU A 95 -9.92 16.97 -22.97
N HIS A 96 -9.96 17.43 -24.22
CA HIS A 96 -9.76 16.58 -25.40
C HIS A 96 -8.34 16.01 -25.55
N LYS A 97 -7.39 16.49 -24.73
CA LYS A 97 -6.00 15.98 -24.68
C LYS A 97 -5.81 14.86 -23.65
N LEU A 98 -6.83 14.52 -22.91
CA LEU A 98 -6.77 13.42 -21.96
C LEU A 98 -7.00 12.09 -22.68
N HIS A 99 -6.09 11.16 -22.50
CA HIS A 99 -6.16 9.80 -23.04
C HIS A 99 -6.19 8.78 -21.90
N PRO A 100 -7.35 8.61 -21.24
CA PRO A 100 -7.46 7.65 -20.16
C PRO A 100 -7.29 6.23 -20.66
N LYS A 101 -6.52 5.42 -19.95
CA LYS A 101 -6.29 4.02 -20.31
C LYS A 101 -6.32 3.11 -19.10
N TRP A 102 -6.80 1.90 -19.32
CA TRP A 102 -6.66 0.79 -18.41
C TRP A 102 -5.39 0.01 -18.73
N ILE A 103 -4.59 -0.24 -17.71
CA ILE A 103 -3.29 -0.89 -17.82
C ILE A 103 -3.25 -2.06 -16.85
N ARG A 104 -2.88 -3.24 -17.33
CA ARG A 104 -2.54 -4.38 -16.48
C ARG A 104 -1.06 -4.36 -16.21
N VAL A 105 -0.70 -4.20 -14.94
CA VAL A 105 0.68 -4.21 -14.47
C VAL A 105 0.98 -5.60 -13.95
N PRO A 106 1.80 -6.41 -14.65
CA PRO A 106 2.21 -7.72 -14.18
C PRO A 106 3.17 -7.56 -12.99
N LEU A 107 2.91 -8.32 -11.92
CA LEU A 107 3.69 -8.26 -10.69
C LEU A 107 4.86 -9.25 -10.74
N ASP A 108 6.01 -8.83 -10.21
CA ASP A 108 7.19 -9.67 -10.08
C ASP A 108 7.13 -10.56 -8.83
N THR A 109 6.20 -10.31 -7.92
CA THR A 109 6.05 -11.08 -6.68
C THR A 109 4.59 -11.36 -6.31
N THR A 110 4.36 -12.48 -5.65
CA THR A 110 3.07 -12.85 -5.06
C THR A 110 2.96 -12.42 -3.59
N HIS A 111 3.97 -11.72 -3.05
CA HIS A 111 4.03 -11.34 -1.64
C HIS A 111 2.91 -10.32 -1.28
N PRO A 112 1.94 -10.66 -0.39
CA PRO A 112 0.73 -9.86 -0.20
C PRO A 112 0.98 -8.44 0.27
N LYS A 113 1.97 -8.23 1.18
CA LYS A 113 2.28 -6.90 1.71
C LYS A 113 2.90 -5.99 0.66
N VAL A 114 3.76 -6.54 -0.21
CA VAL A 114 4.36 -5.79 -1.33
C VAL A 114 3.27 -5.35 -2.28
N ASN A 115 2.39 -6.28 -2.70
CA ASN A 115 1.32 -6.01 -3.64
C ASN A 115 0.30 -5.00 -3.11
N THR A 116 -0.05 -5.12 -1.81
CA THR A 116 -0.95 -4.16 -1.15
C THR A 116 -0.34 -2.75 -1.08
N LEU A 117 0.93 -2.64 -0.68
CA LEU A 117 1.61 -1.34 -0.60
C LEU A 117 1.82 -0.73 -1.99
N LEU A 118 2.13 -1.55 -3.00
CA LEU A 118 2.24 -1.10 -4.37
C LEU A 118 0.91 -0.52 -4.87
N ALA A 119 -0.20 -1.24 -4.67
CA ALA A 119 -1.54 -0.76 -5.00
C ALA A 119 -1.89 0.55 -4.28
N LEU A 120 -1.50 0.68 -3.01
CA LEU A 120 -1.69 1.89 -2.22
C LEU A 120 -0.88 3.07 -2.79
N ILE A 121 0.39 2.86 -3.14
CA ILE A 121 1.25 3.90 -3.74
C ILE A 121 0.65 4.37 -5.06
N ILE A 122 0.26 3.44 -5.94
CA ILE A 122 -0.37 3.76 -7.23
C ILE A 122 -1.63 4.62 -7.03
N THR A 123 -2.48 4.24 -6.07
CA THR A 123 -3.73 4.98 -5.79
C THR A 123 -3.49 6.34 -5.14
N THR A 124 -2.44 6.48 -4.35
CA THR A 124 -2.10 7.74 -3.68
C THR A 124 -1.45 8.73 -4.64
N THR A 125 -0.86 8.24 -5.74
CA THR A 125 -0.26 9.10 -6.77
C THR A 125 -1.35 9.70 -7.67
N PRO A 126 -1.50 11.05 -7.73
CA PRO A 126 -2.50 11.69 -8.57
C PRO A 126 -2.39 11.31 -10.05
N GLY A 127 -3.53 11.01 -10.66
CA GLY A 127 -3.61 10.63 -12.08
C GLY A 127 -3.58 9.11 -12.31
N THR A 128 -3.41 8.30 -11.27
CA THR A 128 -3.52 6.84 -11.33
C THR A 128 -4.38 6.31 -10.20
N VAL A 129 -5.10 5.22 -10.47
CA VAL A 129 -5.89 4.50 -9.46
C VAL A 129 -5.74 3.01 -9.67
N SER A 130 -5.40 2.29 -8.62
CA SER A 130 -5.47 0.83 -8.61
C SER A 130 -6.93 0.40 -8.45
N ALA A 131 -7.49 -0.24 -9.46
CA ALA A 131 -8.89 -0.66 -9.45
C ALA A 131 -9.08 -2.06 -8.84
N GLY A 132 -8.05 -2.90 -8.86
CA GLY A 132 -8.11 -4.24 -8.30
C GLY A 132 -6.81 -5.02 -8.47
N LEU A 133 -6.65 -6.01 -7.62
CA LEU A 133 -5.60 -7.02 -7.70
C LEU A 133 -6.23 -8.28 -8.30
N GLU A 134 -5.78 -8.68 -9.47
CA GLU A 134 -6.18 -9.94 -10.13
C GLU A 134 -5.24 -11.05 -9.62
N GLU A 135 -5.56 -11.64 -8.46
CA GLU A 135 -4.69 -12.63 -7.80
C GLU A 135 -4.40 -13.84 -8.68
N ASP A 136 -5.39 -14.33 -9.43
CA ASP A 136 -5.25 -15.48 -10.32
C ASP A 136 -4.26 -15.24 -11.48
N GLN A 137 -4.06 -13.98 -11.87
CA GLN A 137 -3.17 -13.59 -12.98
C GLN A 137 -1.93 -12.84 -12.48
N ASN A 138 -1.81 -12.63 -11.18
CA ASN A 138 -0.74 -11.86 -10.56
C ASN A 138 -0.54 -10.47 -11.20
N ASN A 139 -1.65 -9.76 -11.46
CA ASN A 139 -1.67 -8.45 -12.07
C ASN A 139 -2.38 -7.43 -11.19
N ILE A 140 -1.95 -6.16 -11.26
CA ILE A 140 -2.73 -5.01 -10.77
C ILE A 140 -3.37 -4.31 -11.96
N LEU A 141 -4.69 -4.12 -11.91
CA LEU A 141 -5.42 -3.30 -12.87
C LEU A 141 -5.34 -1.84 -12.46
N VAL A 142 -4.72 -1.02 -13.29
CA VAL A 142 -4.49 0.41 -13.05
C VAL A 142 -5.25 1.24 -14.08
N HIS A 143 -6.02 2.22 -13.61
CA HIS A 143 -6.59 3.26 -14.45
C HIS A 143 -5.68 4.50 -14.43
N ALA A 144 -5.13 4.87 -15.57
CA ALA A 144 -4.35 6.10 -15.76
C ALA A 144 -5.21 7.18 -16.42
N LEU A 145 -5.22 8.38 -15.84
CA LEU A 145 -6.00 9.53 -16.32
C LEU A 145 -5.57 9.97 -17.73
N SER A 146 -4.27 9.91 -18.01
CA SER A 146 -3.74 10.22 -19.35
C SER A 146 -2.38 9.57 -19.51
N THR A 147 -2.25 8.72 -20.53
CA THR A 147 -0.96 8.17 -20.95
C THR A 147 -0.96 7.87 -22.42
N ASP A 148 0.14 8.19 -23.10
CA ASP A 148 0.37 7.85 -24.50
C ASP A 148 1.02 6.47 -24.62
N ASP A 149 1.90 6.12 -23.67
CA ASP A 149 2.63 4.86 -23.62
C ASP A 149 2.34 4.06 -22.32
N PRO A 150 1.47 3.03 -22.39
CA PRO A 150 1.21 2.15 -21.26
C PRO A 150 2.44 1.38 -20.76
N ASN A 151 3.38 1.03 -21.67
CA ASN A 151 4.55 0.24 -21.29
C ASN A 151 5.52 1.08 -20.45
N ALA A 152 5.66 2.37 -20.75
CA ALA A 152 6.45 3.29 -19.95
C ALA A 152 5.90 3.40 -18.52
N VAL A 153 4.57 3.41 -18.36
CA VAL A 153 3.92 3.43 -17.03
C VAL A 153 4.18 2.15 -16.26
N ILE A 154 4.09 0.98 -16.92
CA ILE A 154 4.40 -0.32 -16.30
C ILE A 154 5.84 -0.33 -15.81
N GLU A 155 6.78 0.06 -16.64
CA GLU A 155 8.21 0.08 -16.30
C GLU A 155 8.50 1.05 -15.16
N GLU A 156 7.89 2.23 -15.17
CA GLU A 156 8.02 3.21 -14.09
C GLU A 156 7.52 2.63 -12.75
N ILE A 157 6.34 2.00 -12.73
CA ILE A 157 5.78 1.37 -11.53
C ILE A 157 6.72 0.28 -11.01
N LYS A 158 7.22 -0.58 -11.88
CA LYS A 158 8.11 -1.68 -11.50
C LYS A 158 9.43 -1.19 -10.92
N GLN A 159 10.15 -0.37 -11.63
CA GLN A 159 11.48 0.09 -11.22
C GLN A 159 11.44 1.03 -10.02
N ARG A 160 10.44 1.91 -9.99
CA ARG A 160 10.39 3.01 -9.03
C ARG A 160 9.75 2.60 -7.71
N TYR A 161 8.79 1.67 -7.73
CA TYR A 161 8.04 1.26 -6.54
C TYR A 161 8.15 -0.22 -6.21
N GLU A 162 7.90 -1.13 -7.16
CA GLU A 162 7.87 -2.57 -6.88
C GLU A 162 9.24 -3.10 -6.47
N GLN A 163 10.29 -2.83 -7.22
CA GLN A 163 11.64 -3.29 -6.92
C GLN A 163 12.18 -2.80 -5.56
N PRO A 164 12.00 -1.53 -5.15
CA PRO A 164 12.33 -1.09 -3.80
C PRO A 164 11.51 -1.81 -2.72
N LEU A 165 10.21 -2.06 -2.93
CA LEU A 165 9.38 -2.79 -1.97
C LEU A 165 9.85 -4.22 -1.77
N ILE A 166 10.18 -4.94 -2.84
CA ILE A 166 10.76 -6.30 -2.79
C ILE A 166 12.03 -6.31 -1.92
N ARG A 167 12.90 -5.31 -2.06
CA ARG A 167 14.12 -5.18 -1.24
C ARG A 167 13.83 -4.83 0.22
N ILE A 168 12.84 -3.96 0.48
CA ILE A 168 12.46 -3.53 1.84
C ILE A 168 11.98 -4.71 2.65
N PHE A 169 11.15 -5.58 2.06
CA PHE A 169 10.58 -6.75 2.71
C PHE A 169 11.44 -8.00 2.59
N ASN A 170 12.60 -7.91 1.92
CA ASN A 170 13.52 -9.03 1.71
C ASN A 170 12.78 -10.28 1.18
N VAL A 171 11.96 -10.07 0.15
CA VAL A 171 11.10 -11.11 -0.43
C VAL A 171 11.93 -12.31 -0.85
N GLN A 172 11.47 -13.51 -0.46
CA GLN A 172 12.17 -14.75 -0.77
C GLN A 172 12.00 -15.14 -2.24
N PRO A 173 12.95 -15.87 -2.83
CA PRO A 173 12.83 -16.35 -4.21
C PRO A 173 11.59 -17.21 -4.49
N SER A 174 11.03 -17.86 -3.45
CA SER A 174 9.78 -18.63 -3.54
C SER A 174 8.55 -17.77 -3.83
N ASP A 175 8.59 -16.49 -3.43
CA ASP A 175 7.49 -15.55 -3.58
C ASP A 175 7.64 -14.66 -4.82
N MET A 176 8.68 -14.92 -5.62
CA MET A 176 8.89 -14.28 -6.91
C MET A 176 8.13 -15.00 -8.01
N THR A 177 7.52 -14.22 -8.90
CA THR A 177 6.84 -14.78 -10.07
C THR A 177 7.85 -15.40 -11.03
N THR A 178 7.63 -16.66 -11.38
CA THR A 178 8.56 -17.44 -12.24
C THR A 178 8.46 -17.07 -13.72
N GLU A 179 7.38 -16.40 -14.13
CA GLU A 179 7.20 -15.95 -15.52
C GLU A 179 7.80 -14.55 -15.70
N PRO A 180 8.77 -14.38 -16.60
CA PRO A 180 9.25 -13.04 -16.96
C PRO A 180 8.11 -12.27 -17.64
N SER A 181 7.80 -11.12 -17.10
CA SER A 181 6.73 -10.20 -17.56
C SER A 181 6.81 -9.77 -19.04
N SER A 182 7.91 -10.10 -19.72
CA SER A 182 8.13 -9.81 -21.14
C SER A 182 7.17 -10.51 -22.13
N ASN A 183 6.50 -11.58 -21.69
CA ASN A 183 5.58 -12.33 -22.56
C ASN A 183 4.11 -11.88 -22.48
N LEU A 184 3.76 -11.02 -21.51
CA LEU A 184 2.39 -10.57 -21.28
C LEU A 184 2.03 -9.28 -22.04
N THR A 185 2.94 -8.73 -22.84
CA THR A 185 2.73 -7.49 -23.62
C THR A 185 1.77 -7.67 -24.82
N LYS A 186 1.18 -8.86 -25.01
CA LYS A 186 0.05 -9.00 -25.92
C LYS A 186 -1.24 -8.62 -25.21
N THR A 187 -1.44 -7.33 -25.06
CA THR A 187 -2.69 -6.71 -24.60
C THR A 187 -3.82 -7.14 -25.53
N ALA A 188 -4.61 -8.13 -25.11
CA ALA A 188 -5.93 -8.27 -25.68
C ALA A 188 -6.72 -7.00 -25.38
N PRO A 189 -7.46 -6.41 -26.32
CA PRO A 189 -8.27 -5.24 -26.05
C PRO A 189 -9.25 -5.59 -24.94
N ILE A 190 -9.25 -4.78 -23.86
CA ILE A 190 -10.20 -4.91 -22.77
C ILE A 190 -11.58 -4.65 -23.39
N THR A 191 -12.38 -5.68 -23.56
CA THR A 191 -13.79 -5.53 -23.86
C THR A 191 -14.42 -4.78 -22.69
N LYS A 192 -15.07 -3.64 -23.01
CA LYS A 192 -15.86 -2.85 -22.06
C LYS A 192 -16.78 -3.80 -21.29
N PRO A 193 -16.90 -3.69 -19.95
CA PRO A 193 -17.85 -4.52 -19.21
C PRO A 193 -19.24 -4.36 -19.80
N GLU A 194 -19.86 -5.47 -20.20
CA GLU A 194 -21.26 -5.51 -20.66
C GLU A 194 -22.15 -5.07 -19.50
N GLY A 195 -22.73 -3.89 -19.59
CA GLY A 195 -23.66 -3.40 -18.57
C GLY A 195 -24.02 -1.93 -18.65
N GLU A 196 -23.62 -1.20 -19.69
CA GLU A 196 -24.08 0.17 -19.85
C GLU A 196 -25.34 0.19 -20.73
N PRO A 197 -26.52 0.63 -20.22
CA PRO A 197 -27.72 0.74 -21.04
C PRO A 197 -27.49 1.77 -22.14
N GLN A 198 -27.73 1.37 -23.38
CA GLN A 198 -27.79 2.29 -24.52
C GLN A 198 -28.94 3.25 -24.27
N HIS A 199 -28.64 4.52 -24.02
CA HIS A 199 -29.59 5.61 -24.17
C HIS A 199 -29.59 5.98 -25.66
N ASP A 200 -30.60 5.46 -26.37
CA ASP A 200 -31.04 6.00 -27.64
C ASP A 200 -31.58 7.41 -27.44
N HIS A 201 -30.89 8.39 -28.00
CA HIS A 201 -31.46 9.66 -28.46
C HIS A 201 -30.61 10.22 -29.61
#